data_76cce2750ffc706dd327df72d593ed15
#
_entry.id   76cce2750ffc706dd327df72d593ed15
#
_cell.length_a   1.000
_cell.length_b   1.000
_cell.length_c   1.000
_cell.angle_alpha   90.00
_cell.angle_beta   90.00
_cell.angle_gamma   90.00
#
_symmetry.space_group_name_H-M   'P 1'
#
loop_
_entity.id
_entity.type
_entity.pdbx_description
1 polymer ?
#
loop_
_entity_poly.entity_id
_entity_poly.type
_entity_poly.pdbx_seq_one_letter_code
_entity_poly.pdbx_strand_id
1 'polypeptide(L)'
;MKTPKALGRPPRTKASANGDSTREQLLAVAETVFAKHGFAGASFRTLGSAAGLSNAAILYYFPSKKKLYAAVLARVEESFRAGLIALDFSGEPPERVRRIVDYQLAWGRQNPAYVQIMMRDLVENRDRIPYARKMAMEESMSIIRRAYLDLHATGRLGDIDPTMLQYVVSGAIIYFQVAFPTVSRLVGSPDWHDLERNFTATIHAMLRCCIGGS
;
A
#
# COMPACT_ATOMS: atom_id res chain seq x y z
N MET A 1 26.42 -36.85 -27.87
CA MET A 1 25.38 -35.94 -27.34
C MET A 1 26.05 -34.66 -26.83
N LYS A 2 25.92 -33.54 -27.53
CA LYS A 2 26.51 -32.25 -27.13
C LYS A 2 25.49 -31.48 -26.30
N THR A 3 25.81 -31.15 -25.05
CA THR A 3 25.02 -30.31 -24.16
C THR A 3 24.89 -28.89 -24.70
N PRO A 4 23.73 -28.24 -24.66
CA PRO A 4 23.54 -26.86 -25.09
C PRO A 4 24.15 -25.89 -24.08
N LYS A 5 25.02 -25.00 -24.60
CA LYS A 5 25.69 -23.92 -23.86
C LYS A 5 24.64 -22.87 -23.46
N ALA A 6 24.46 -22.60 -22.15
CA ALA A 6 23.59 -21.55 -21.65
C ALA A 6 24.03 -20.20 -22.21
N LEU A 7 23.10 -19.51 -22.91
CA LEU A 7 23.30 -18.13 -23.35
C LEU A 7 23.25 -17.22 -22.10
N GLY A 8 24.41 -16.72 -21.71
CA GLY A 8 24.54 -15.72 -20.68
C GLY A 8 23.82 -14.41 -21.12
N ARG A 9 23.10 -13.78 -20.18
CA ARG A 9 22.44 -12.49 -20.37
C ARG A 9 23.48 -11.45 -20.80
N PRO A 10 23.26 -10.68 -21.89
CA PRO A 10 24.24 -9.68 -22.35
C PRO A 10 24.47 -8.62 -21.26
N PRO A 11 25.69 -8.07 -21.14
CA PRO A 11 26.00 -7.03 -20.16
C PRO A 11 25.18 -5.77 -20.42
N ARG A 12 24.64 -5.18 -19.36
CA ARG A 12 23.87 -3.91 -19.43
C ARG A 12 24.80 -2.80 -19.93
N THR A 13 24.44 -2.12 -21.01
CA THR A 13 25.19 -0.97 -21.55
C THR A 13 24.95 0.26 -20.66
N LYS A 14 25.93 1.22 -20.65
CA LYS A 14 25.79 2.48 -19.89
C LYS A 14 24.52 3.27 -20.25
N ALA A 15 24.03 3.16 -21.48
CA ALA A 15 22.78 3.80 -21.92
C ALA A 15 21.55 3.16 -21.26
N SER A 16 21.54 1.82 -21.03
CA SER A 16 20.43 1.15 -20.33
C SER A 16 20.41 1.49 -18.82
N ALA A 17 21.58 1.66 -18.21
CA ALA A 17 21.67 2.07 -16.81
C ALA A 17 21.16 3.50 -16.57
N ASN A 18 21.45 4.45 -17.50
CA ASN A 18 20.92 5.81 -17.43
C ASN A 18 19.42 5.88 -17.68
N GLY A 19 18.90 5.10 -18.62
CA GLY A 19 17.47 5.01 -18.90
C GLY A 19 16.68 4.43 -17.72
N ASP A 20 17.19 3.40 -17.08
CA ASP A 20 16.60 2.82 -15.88
C ASP A 20 16.58 3.83 -14.72
N SER A 21 17.67 4.61 -14.52
CA SER A 21 17.76 5.66 -13.50
C SER A 21 16.72 6.76 -13.73
N THR A 22 16.57 7.24 -14.98
CA THR A 22 15.59 8.28 -15.32
C THR A 22 14.15 7.77 -15.15
N ARG A 23 13.88 6.54 -15.51
CA ARG A 23 12.57 5.91 -15.31
C ARG A 23 12.22 5.83 -13.81
N GLU A 24 13.16 5.43 -12.98
CA GLU A 24 12.97 5.36 -11.53
C GLU A 24 12.78 6.75 -10.89
N GLN A 25 13.54 7.75 -11.33
CA GLN A 25 13.34 9.14 -10.89
C GLN A 25 11.95 9.66 -11.27
N LEU A 26 11.48 9.38 -12.49
CA LEU A 26 10.14 9.76 -12.91
C LEU A 26 9.05 9.08 -12.08
N LEU A 27 9.22 7.80 -11.72
CA LEU A 27 8.30 7.09 -10.82
C LEU A 27 8.26 7.73 -9.44
N ALA A 28 9.41 8.03 -8.84
CA ALA A 28 9.48 8.67 -7.52
C ALA A 28 8.80 10.06 -7.50
N VAL A 29 9.00 10.85 -8.56
CA VAL A 29 8.30 12.13 -8.72
C VAL A 29 6.80 11.92 -8.91
N ALA A 30 6.41 10.93 -9.71
CA ALA A 30 5.00 10.61 -9.95
C ALA A 30 4.28 10.18 -8.68
N GLU A 31 4.91 9.45 -7.77
CA GLU A 31 4.37 9.11 -6.45
C GLU A 31 3.96 10.37 -5.68
N THR A 32 4.85 11.34 -5.59
CA THR A 32 4.59 12.63 -4.91
C THR A 32 3.46 13.42 -5.58
N VAL A 33 3.48 13.48 -6.90
CA VAL A 33 2.47 14.23 -7.68
C VAL A 33 1.10 13.58 -7.57
N PHE A 34 1.00 12.24 -7.68
CA PHE A 34 -0.27 11.53 -7.55
C PHE A 34 -0.79 11.51 -6.10
N ALA A 35 0.09 11.42 -5.11
CA ALA A 35 -0.32 11.55 -3.71
C ALA A 35 -0.98 12.92 -3.45
N LYS A 36 -0.39 13.99 -3.99
CA LYS A 36 -0.86 15.37 -3.79
C LYS A 36 -2.11 15.71 -4.60
N HIS A 37 -2.16 15.33 -5.87
CA HIS A 37 -3.15 15.83 -6.85
C HIS A 37 -4.15 14.76 -7.33
N GLY A 38 -3.97 13.49 -6.96
CA GLY A 38 -4.73 12.37 -7.47
C GLY A 38 -4.45 12.07 -8.96
N PHE A 39 -5.12 11.05 -9.51
CA PHE A 39 -4.98 10.73 -10.92
C PHE A 39 -5.53 11.84 -11.83
N ALA A 40 -6.72 12.38 -11.52
CA ALA A 40 -7.38 13.40 -12.35
C ALA A 40 -6.57 14.71 -12.38
N GLY A 41 -6.10 15.19 -11.20
CA GLY A 41 -5.40 16.45 -11.06
C GLY A 41 -3.95 16.44 -11.54
N ALA A 42 -3.32 15.27 -11.71
CA ALA A 42 -1.97 15.17 -12.25
C ALA A 42 -1.99 15.30 -13.78
N SER A 43 -1.14 16.18 -14.32
CA SER A 43 -0.93 16.34 -15.76
C SER A 43 0.52 16.00 -16.15
N PHE A 44 0.77 15.69 -17.43
CA PHE A 44 2.15 15.54 -17.90
C PHE A 44 2.97 16.82 -17.74
N ARG A 45 2.33 18.00 -17.80
CA ARG A 45 2.97 19.27 -17.51
C ARG A 45 3.45 19.34 -16.07
N THR A 46 2.58 18.98 -15.12
CA THR A 46 2.94 18.96 -13.68
C THR A 46 4.04 17.94 -13.41
N LEU A 47 3.93 16.74 -13.98
CA LEU A 47 4.93 15.67 -13.85
C LEU A 47 6.27 16.09 -14.47
N GLY A 48 6.25 16.66 -15.67
CA GLY A 48 7.45 17.12 -16.36
C GLY A 48 8.15 18.26 -15.63
N SER A 49 7.40 19.24 -15.14
CA SER A 49 7.95 20.33 -14.32
C SER A 49 8.61 19.79 -13.04
N ALA A 50 7.98 18.83 -12.36
CA ALA A 50 8.51 18.24 -11.13
C ALA A 50 9.72 17.32 -11.37
N ALA A 51 9.76 16.61 -12.52
CA ALA A 51 10.84 15.67 -12.87
C ALA A 51 11.98 16.31 -13.66
N GLY A 52 11.86 17.58 -14.10
CA GLY A 52 12.81 18.20 -15.03
C GLY A 52 12.81 17.53 -16.42
N LEU A 53 11.68 16.95 -16.84
CA LEU A 53 11.55 16.21 -18.09
C LEU A 53 10.54 16.85 -19.05
N SER A 54 10.81 16.77 -20.36
CA SER A 54 9.82 17.13 -21.36
C SER A 54 8.68 16.10 -21.42
N ASN A 55 7.51 16.52 -21.94
CA ASN A 55 6.39 15.59 -22.17
C ASN A 55 6.78 14.41 -23.09
N ALA A 56 7.62 14.66 -24.10
CA ALA A 56 8.11 13.63 -25.00
C ALA A 56 8.99 12.60 -24.25
N ALA A 57 9.85 13.06 -23.32
CA ALA A 57 10.67 12.20 -22.50
C ALA A 57 9.81 11.34 -21.55
N ILE A 58 8.76 11.90 -20.96
CA ILE A 58 7.83 11.12 -20.11
C ILE A 58 7.12 10.04 -20.95
N LEU A 59 6.61 10.41 -22.14
CA LEU A 59 5.90 9.49 -23.03
C LEU A 59 6.80 8.37 -23.55
N TYR A 60 8.10 8.62 -23.65
CA TYR A 60 9.08 7.57 -24.00
C TYR A 60 9.12 6.44 -22.95
N TYR A 61 9.11 6.80 -21.66
CA TYR A 61 9.12 5.82 -20.58
C TYR A 61 7.74 5.26 -20.26
N PHE A 62 6.71 6.09 -20.34
CA PHE A 62 5.32 5.71 -20.04
C PHE A 62 4.38 6.26 -21.11
N PRO A 63 3.89 5.39 -22.02
CA PRO A 63 3.09 5.80 -23.16
C PRO A 63 1.78 6.52 -22.84
N SER A 64 1.36 6.50 -21.56
CA SER A 64 0.18 7.24 -21.10
C SER A 64 0.24 7.49 -19.59
N LYS A 65 -0.52 8.49 -19.12
CA LYS A 65 -0.70 8.75 -17.69
C LYS A 65 -1.26 7.54 -16.95
N LYS A 66 -2.14 6.75 -17.58
CA LYS A 66 -2.66 5.49 -17.01
C LYS A 66 -1.55 4.46 -16.78
N LYS A 67 -0.62 4.33 -17.72
CA LYS A 67 0.52 3.40 -17.58
C LYS A 67 1.50 3.84 -16.49
N LEU A 68 1.76 5.15 -16.38
CA LEU A 68 2.57 5.69 -15.29
C LEU A 68 1.89 5.48 -13.93
N TYR A 69 0.60 5.78 -13.84
CA TYR A 69 -0.17 5.58 -12.59
C TYR A 69 -0.23 4.10 -12.19
N ALA A 70 -0.46 3.20 -13.14
CA ALA A 70 -0.43 1.77 -12.88
C ALA A 70 0.94 1.28 -12.38
N ALA A 71 2.04 1.86 -12.89
CA ALA A 71 3.39 1.54 -12.40
C ALA A 71 3.62 2.05 -10.98
N VAL A 72 3.06 3.22 -10.64
CA VAL A 72 3.10 3.72 -9.25
C VAL A 72 2.29 2.83 -8.32
N LEU A 73 1.07 2.44 -8.70
CA LEU A 73 0.26 1.51 -7.90
C LEU A 73 0.96 0.15 -7.71
N ALA A 74 1.63 -0.36 -8.72
CA ALA A 74 2.40 -1.60 -8.61
C ALA A 74 3.57 -1.48 -7.61
N ARG A 75 4.21 -0.31 -7.50
CA ARG A 75 5.25 -0.06 -6.49
C ARG A 75 4.67 0.04 -5.08
N VAL A 76 3.50 0.66 -4.94
CA VAL A 76 2.78 0.71 -3.65
C VAL A 76 2.50 -0.70 -3.17
N GLU A 77 1.91 -1.55 -4.03
CA GLU A 77 1.62 -2.94 -3.70
C GLU A 77 2.89 -3.73 -3.37
N GLU A 78 3.92 -3.64 -4.21
CA GLU A 78 5.17 -4.36 -3.97
C GLU A 78 5.83 -3.96 -2.65
N SER A 79 5.84 -2.65 -2.31
CA SER A 79 6.33 -2.16 -1.03
C SER A 79 5.56 -2.73 0.15
N PHE A 80 4.22 -2.75 0.06
CA PHE A 80 3.36 -3.27 1.11
C PHE A 80 3.47 -4.79 1.22
N ARG A 81 3.39 -5.49 0.09
CA ARG A 81 3.43 -6.94 0.03
C ARG A 81 4.76 -7.51 0.52
N ALA A 82 5.89 -6.89 0.13
CA ALA A 82 7.22 -7.36 0.53
C ALA A 82 7.37 -7.41 2.05
N GLY A 83 6.93 -6.39 2.77
CA GLY A 83 6.97 -6.40 4.22
C GLY A 83 5.93 -7.33 4.84
N LEU A 84 4.75 -7.45 4.22
CA LEU A 84 3.70 -8.35 4.71
C LEU A 84 4.13 -9.82 4.66
N ILE A 85 4.72 -10.27 3.54
CA ILE A 85 5.22 -11.67 3.42
C ILE A 85 6.45 -11.96 4.27
N ALA A 86 7.18 -10.91 4.69
CA ALA A 86 8.31 -11.05 5.59
C ALA A 86 7.89 -11.20 7.07
N LEU A 87 6.61 -11.04 7.39
CA LEU A 87 6.12 -11.26 8.74
C LEU A 87 6.25 -12.74 9.11
N ASP A 88 6.55 -12.95 10.40
CA ASP A 88 6.45 -14.30 10.97
C ASP A 88 4.96 -14.66 11.17
N PHE A 89 4.48 -15.63 10.40
CA PHE A 89 3.14 -16.18 10.51
C PHE A 89 3.07 -17.44 11.39
N SER A 90 4.13 -17.76 12.14
CA SER A 90 4.08 -18.81 13.18
C SER A 90 3.20 -18.38 14.37
N GLY A 91 2.84 -19.35 15.21
CA GLY A 91 2.04 -19.11 16.40
C GLY A 91 0.53 -19.09 16.14
N GLU A 92 -0.20 -18.69 17.17
CA GLU A 92 -1.67 -18.69 17.18
C GLU A 92 -2.27 -17.63 16.27
N PRO A 93 -3.46 -17.88 15.65
CA PRO A 93 -4.12 -16.92 14.76
C PRO A 93 -4.31 -15.51 15.32
N PRO A 94 -4.65 -15.29 16.61
CA PRO A 94 -4.72 -13.95 17.18
C PRO A 94 -3.42 -13.16 17.07
N GLU A 95 -2.29 -13.83 17.29
CA GLU A 95 -0.97 -13.19 17.19
C GLU A 95 -0.60 -12.81 15.77
N ARG A 96 -1.00 -13.63 14.79
CA ARG A 96 -0.80 -13.32 13.36
C ARG A 96 -1.57 -12.06 12.96
N VAL A 97 -2.84 -11.96 13.36
CA VAL A 97 -3.67 -10.76 13.12
C VAL A 97 -3.04 -9.53 13.78
N ARG A 98 -2.57 -9.65 15.02
CA ARG A 98 -1.89 -8.55 15.72
C ARG A 98 -0.64 -8.07 14.96
N ARG A 99 0.23 -8.98 14.50
CA ARG A 99 1.42 -8.62 13.71
C ARG A 99 1.07 -7.92 12.40
N ILE A 100 -0.01 -8.34 11.74
CA ILE A 100 -0.52 -7.68 10.53
C ILE A 100 -0.95 -6.24 10.86
N VAL A 101 -1.67 -6.03 11.95
CA VAL A 101 -2.10 -4.70 12.40
C VAL A 101 -0.89 -3.80 12.69
N ASP A 102 0.07 -4.31 13.46
CA ASP A 102 1.31 -3.59 13.77
C ASP A 102 2.08 -3.22 12.51
N TYR A 103 2.15 -4.15 11.56
CA TYR A 103 2.78 -3.92 10.26
C TYR A 103 2.05 -2.83 9.45
N GLN A 104 0.73 -2.89 9.35
CA GLN A 104 -0.06 -1.89 8.62
C GLN A 104 0.16 -0.47 9.18
N LEU A 105 0.21 -0.34 10.50
CA LEU A 105 0.50 0.94 11.17
C LEU A 105 1.93 1.42 10.87
N ALA A 106 2.91 0.55 11.06
CA ALA A 106 4.33 0.89 10.84
C ALA A 106 4.61 1.25 9.37
N TRP A 107 4.08 0.45 8.43
CA TRP A 107 4.27 0.70 7.00
C TRP A 107 3.63 2.02 6.56
N GLY A 108 2.40 2.29 6.99
CA GLY A 108 1.72 3.52 6.62
C GLY A 108 2.40 4.77 7.16
N ARG A 109 2.95 4.71 8.37
CA ARG A 109 3.78 5.79 8.93
C ARG A 109 5.03 6.06 8.08
N GLN A 110 5.66 5.00 7.59
CA GLN A 110 6.86 5.11 6.76
C GLN A 110 6.56 5.55 5.33
N ASN A 111 5.32 5.32 4.86
CA ASN A 111 4.91 5.51 3.47
C ASN A 111 3.66 6.39 3.33
N PRO A 112 3.63 7.63 3.88
CA PRO A 112 2.41 8.45 3.90
C PRO A 112 1.89 8.80 2.51
N ALA A 113 2.79 8.99 1.52
CA ALA A 113 2.40 9.24 0.14
C ALA A 113 1.65 8.02 -0.47
N TYR A 114 2.09 6.80 -0.14
CA TYR A 114 1.44 5.58 -0.61
C TYR A 114 0.06 5.39 0.00
N VAL A 115 -0.10 5.69 1.28
CA VAL A 115 -1.43 5.67 1.93
C VAL A 115 -2.38 6.67 1.27
N GLN A 116 -1.91 7.88 0.95
CA GLN A 116 -2.70 8.88 0.22
C GLN A 116 -3.09 8.41 -1.18
N ILE A 117 -2.16 7.81 -1.93
CA ILE A 117 -2.44 7.24 -3.26
C ILE A 117 -3.50 6.15 -3.16
N MET A 118 -3.37 5.22 -2.22
CA MET A 118 -4.34 4.14 -2.00
C MET A 118 -5.74 4.68 -1.70
N MET A 119 -5.86 5.64 -0.77
CA MET A 119 -7.15 6.24 -0.44
C MET A 119 -7.78 6.95 -1.63
N ARG A 120 -6.99 7.72 -2.38
CA ARG A 120 -7.47 8.36 -3.61
C ARG A 120 -7.90 7.35 -4.66
N ASP A 121 -7.14 6.27 -4.84
CA ASP A 121 -7.49 5.22 -5.80
C ASP A 121 -8.83 4.56 -5.43
N LEU A 122 -9.06 4.28 -4.17
CA LEU A 122 -10.33 3.71 -3.69
C LEU A 122 -11.52 4.65 -3.91
N VAL A 123 -11.35 5.96 -3.69
CA VAL A 123 -12.44 6.95 -3.80
C VAL A 123 -12.69 7.37 -5.25
N GLU A 124 -11.63 7.63 -6.01
CA GLU A 124 -11.71 8.19 -7.36
C GLU A 124 -12.02 7.12 -8.45
N ASN A 125 -11.86 5.84 -8.12
CA ASN A 125 -11.95 4.74 -9.09
C ASN A 125 -13.21 3.88 -9.01
N ARG A 126 -14.29 4.41 -8.42
CA ARG A 126 -15.59 3.73 -8.35
C ARG A 126 -16.06 3.13 -9.69
N ASP A 127 -15.80 3.84 -10.78
CA ASP A 127 -16.21 3.41 -12.14
C ASP A 127 -15.23 2.41 -12.78
N ARG A 128 -14.12 2.10 -12.12
CA ARG A 128 -13.11 1.15 -12.62
C ARG A 128 -13.28 -0.26 -12.06
N ILE A 129 -14.36 -0.54 -11.34
CA ILE A 129 -14.66 -1.87 -10.78
C ILE A 129 -14.50 -3.01 -11.80
N PRO A 130 -14.83 -2.88 -13.12
CA PRO A 130 -14.54 -3.93 -14.08
C PRO A 130 -13.04 -4.20 -14.29
N TYR A 131 -12.19 -3.20 -14.02
CA TYR A 131 -10.73 -3.32 -14.08
C TYR A 131 -10.10 -3.62 -12.71
N ALA A 132 -10.85 -3.46 -11.63
CA ALA A 132 -10.47 -3.76 -10.24
C ALA A 132 -10.28 -5.27 -9.98
N ARG A 133 -10.62 -6.14 -10.93
CA ARG A 133 -10.25 -7.57 -10.90
C ARG A 133 -8.74 -7.82 -10.88
N LYS A 134 -7.94 -6.77 -11.02
CA LYS A 134 -6.51 -6.72 -10.72
C LYS A 134 -6.23 -5.45 -9.91
N MET A 135 -6.86 -5.31 -8.77
CA MET A 135 -6.41 -4.28 -7.82
C MET A 135 -4.95 -4.57 -7.46
N ALA A 136 -4.15 -3.53 -7.49
CA ALA A 136 -2.75 -3.62 -7.09
C ALA A 136 -2.56 -4.23 -5.69
N MET A 137 -3.61 -4.25 -4.86
CA MET A 137 -3.61 -4.78 -3.49
C MET A 137 -4.26 -6.17 -3.33
N GLU A 138 -4.60 -6.88 -4.43
CA GLU A 138 -5.35 -8.14 -4.35
C GLU A 138 -4.58 -9.23 -3.60
N GLU A 139 -3.28 -9.38 -3.87
CA GLU A 139 -2.44 -10.38 -3.19
C GLU A 139 -2.30 -10.07 -1.70
N SER A 140 -1.98 -8.82 -1.36
CA SER A 140 -1.85 -8.38 0.03
C SER A 140 -3.15 -8.54 0.81
N MET A 141 -4.28 -8.16 0.20
CA MET A 141 -5.60 -8.34 0.81
C MET A 141 -5.95 -9.81 1.00
N SER A 142 -5.54 -10.68 0.10
CA SER A 142 -5.73 -12.13 0.22
C SER A 142 -4.96 -12.71 1.41
N ILE A 143 -3.71 -12.29 1.62
CA ILE A 143 -2.88 -12.71 2.78
C ILE A 143 -3.54 -12.26 4.09
N ILE A 144 -3.93 -10.99 4.17
CA ILE A 144 -4.59 -10.43 5.36
C ILE A 144 -5.90 -11.18 5.63
N ARG A 145 -6.75 -11.31 4.62
CA ARG A 145 -8.03 -12.03 4.75
C ARG A 145 -7.84 -13.45 5.25
N ARG A 146 -6.81 -14.16 4.78
CA ARG A 146 -6.52 -15.52 5.25
C ARG A 146 -6.27 -15.56 6.75
N ALA A 147 -5.50 -14.62 7.29
CA ALA A 147 -5.24 -14.56 8.73
C ALA A 147 -6.53 -14.35 9.56
N TYR A 148 -7.46 -13.52 9.08
CA TYR A 148 -8.75 -13.32 9.75
C TYR A 148 -9.67 -14.55 9.63
N LEU A 149 -9.65 -15.27 8.51
CA LEU A 149 -10.36 -16.53 8.35
C LEU A 149 -9.80 -17.63 9.28
N ASP A 150 -8.47 -17.70 9.40
CA ASP A 150 -7.82 -18.65 10.32
C ASP A 150 -8.19 -18.31 11.77
N LEU A 151 -8.28 -17.03 12.13
CA LEU A 151 -8.77 -16.59 13.43
C LEU A 151 -10.24 -17.02 13.66
N HIS A 152 -11.10 -16.81 12.68
CA HIS A 152 -12.52 -17.22 12.78
C HIS A 152 -12.65 -18.74 12.96
N ALA A 153 -11.83 -19.53 12.27
CA ALA A 153 -11.83 -20.98 12.38
C ALA A 153 -11.48 -21.51 13.80
N THR A 154 -10.90 -20.68 14.67
CA THR A 154 -10.69 -21.02 16.08
C THR A 154 -11.96 -20.96 16.94
N GLY A 155 -13.08 -20.45 16.40
CA GLY A 155 -14.32 -20.18 17.13
C GLY A 155 -14.30 -18.96 18.04
N ARG A 156 -13.16 -18.27 18.17
CA ARG A 156 -12.98 -17.14 19.11
C ARG A 156 -13.69 -15.85 18.69
N LEU A 157 -14.15 -15.75 17.45
CA LEU A 157 -14.87 -14.57 16.96
C LEU A 157 -16.39 -14.65 17.20
N GLY A 158 -16.93 -15.82 17.63
CA GLY A 158 -18.38 -16.00 17.73
C GLY A 158 -19.06 -15.68 16.40
N ASP A 159 -20.08 -14.81 16.44
CA ASP A 159 -20.87 -14.40 15.26
C ASP A 159 -20.23 -13.27 14.44
N ILE A 160 -19.02 -12.82 14.79
CA ILE A 160 -18.34 -11.73 14.04
C ILE A 160 -17.85 -12.27 12.71
N ASP A 161 -18.32 -11.68 11.61
CA ASP A 161 -17.81 -11.97 10.26
C ASP A 161 -16.34 -11.53 10.13
N PRO A 162 -15.42 -12.45 9.78
CA PRO A 162 -13.99 -12.17 9.72
C PRO A 162 -13.62 -11.15 8.63
N THR A 163 -14.39 -11.10 7.53
CA THR A 163 -14.17 -10.13 6.45
C THR A 163 -14.57 -8.73 6.90
N MET A 164 -15.71 -8.61 7.60
CA MET A 164 -16.13 -7.32 8.15
C MET A 164 -15.20 -6.83 9.25
N LEU A 165 -14.71 -7.72 10.12
CA LEU A 165 -13.69 -7.36 11.11
C LEU A 165 -12.42 -6.84 10.45
N GLN A 166 -11.92 -7.50 9.39
CA GLN A 166 -10.79 -7.01 8.61
C GLN A 166 -11.05 -5.60 8.06
N TYR A 167 -12.24 -5.36 7.46
CA TYR A 167 -12.58 -4.04 6.91
C TYR A 167 -12.64 -2.96 7.99
N VAL A 168 -13.21 -3.26 9.15
CA VAL A 168 -13.28 -2.33 10.28
C VAL A 168 -11.87 -1.96 10.75
N VAL A 169 -11.01 -2.96 10.99
CA VAL A 169 -9.66 -2.74 11.51
C VAL A 169 -8.78 -2.02 10.47
N SER A 170 -8.70 -2.54 9.25
CA SER A 170 -7.88 -1.93 8.19
C SER A 170 -8.39 -0.54 7.80
N GLY A 171 -9.71 -0.35 7.77
CA GLY A 171 -10.34 0.94 7.52
C GLY A 171 -10.03 1.97 8.61
N ALA A 172 -10.09 1.57 9.89
CA ALA A 172 -9.72 2.44 11.01
C ALA A 172 -8.24 2.86 10.93
N ILE A 173 -7.33 1.94 10.60
CA ILE A 173 -5.90 2.21 10.43
C ILE A 173 -5.67 3.22 9.30
N ILE A 174 -6.24 2.98 8.13
CA ILE A 174 -6.08 3.87 6.96
C ILE A 174 -6.69 5.25 7.27
N TYR A 175 -7.89 5.29 7.85
CA TYR A 175 -8.53 6.55 8.22
C TYR A 175 -7.67 7.34 9.21
N PHE A 176 -7.16 6.69 10.25
CA PHE A 176 -6.27 7.31 11.22
C PHE A 176 -5.07 7.96 10.54
N GLN A 177 -4.37 7.23 9.66
CA GLN A 177 -3.17 7.71 8.96
C GLN A 177 -3.46 8.89 8.03
N VAL A 178 -4.60 8.90 7.34
CA VAL A 178 -4.98 9.98 6.41
C VAL A 178 -5.54 11.20 7.15
N ALA A 179 -6.37 10.97 8.16
CA ALA A 179 -7.06 12.03 8.89
C ALA A 179 -6.18 12.73 9.92
N PHE A 180 -5.11 12.07 10.37
CA PHE A 180 -4.29 12.53 11.49
C PHE A 180 -3.80 13.98 11.35
N PRO A 181 -3.24 14.46 10.22
CA PRO A 181 -2.78 15.84 10.12
C PRO A 181 -3.87 16.88 10.38
N THR A 182 -5.12 16.50 10.16
CA THR A 182 -6.30 17.34 10.45
C THR A 182 -6.79 17.15 11.87
N VAL A 183 -6.98 15.89 12.28
CA VAL A 183 -7.56 15.54 13.59
C VAL A 183 -6.67 15.95 14.75
N SER A 184 -5.35 15.82 14.63
CA SER A 184 -4.40 16.24 15.68
C SER A 184 -4.55 17.71 16.08
N ARG A 185 -4.87 18.57 15.12
CA ARG A 185 -5.15 19.99 15.38
C ARG A 185 -6.48 20.19 16.11
N LEU A 186 -7.48 19.37 15.81
CA LEU A 186 -8.81 19.46 16.43
C LEU A 186 -8.80 18.97 17.89
N VAL A 187 -8.02 17.92 18.18
CA VAL A 187 -7.94 17.34 19.54
C VAL A 187 -6.86 18.02 20.41
N GLY A 188 -6.18 19.03 19.87
CA GLY A 188 -5.18 19.80 20.63
C GLY A 188 -3.92 19.01 20.97
N SER A 189 -3.69 17.86 20.37
CA SER A 189 -2.50 17.05 20.56
C SER A 189 -1.63 17.09 19.31
N PRO A 190 -0.51 17.82 19.34
CA PRO A 190 0.43 17.87 18.20
C PRO A 190 1.33 16.64 18.12
N ASP A 191 1.38 15.79 19.18
CA ASP A 191 2.29 14.66 19.21
C ASP A 191 1.70 13.44 18.50
N TRP A 192 2.25 13.18 17.33
CA TRP A 192 1.94 11.98 16.53
C TRP A 192 2.19 10.69 17.33
N HIS A 193 3.30 10.61 18.03
CA HIS A 193 3.71 9.37 18.72
C HIS A 193 2.73 9.00 19.83
N ASP A 194 2.20 9.96 20.56
CA ASP A 194 1.22 9.73 21.61
C ASP A 194 -0.12 9.26 21.02
N LEU A 195 -0.59 9.91 19.97
CA LEU A 195 -1.84 9.52 19.31
C LEU A 195 -1.73 8.16 18.63
N GLU A 196 -0.62 7.88 17.95
CA GLU A 196 -0.38 6.57 17.33
C GLU A 196 -0.33 5.46 18.38
N ARG A 197 0.35 5.69 19.49
CA ARG A 197 0.42 4.74 20.62
C ARG A 197 -0.98 4.46 21.19
N ASN A 198 -1.76 5.50 21.43
CA ASN A 198 -3.12 5.38 21.96
C ASN A 198 -4.05 4.69 20.95
N PHE A 199 -3.95 5.02 19.66
CA PHE A 199 -4.69 4.37 18.60
C PHE A 199 -4.35 2.87 18.51
N THR A 200 -3.06 2.54 18.49
CA THR A 200 -2.56 1.16 18.45
C THR A 200 -3.08 0.37 19.67
N ALA A 201 -2.94 0.94 20.87
CA ALA A 201 -3.46 0.31 22.09
C ALA A 201 -4.96 0.08 22.05
N THR A 202 -5.71 1.03 21.47
CA THR A 202 -7.17 0.92 21.31
C THR A 202 -7.55 -0.20 20.33
N ILE A 203 -6.90 -0.28 19.16
CA ILE A 203 -7.15 -1.35 18.18
C ILE A 203 -6.83 -2.71 18.80
N HIS A 204 -5.70 -2.84 19.51
CA HIS A 204 -5.35 -4.09 20.18
C HIS A 204 -6.35 -4.45 21.30
N ALA A 205 -6.86 -3.47 22.05
CA ALA A 205 -7.89 -3.72 23.07
C ALA A 205 -9.21 -4.20 22.43
N MET A 206 -9.64 -3.53 21.34
CA MET A 206 -10.81 -3.96 20.59
C MET A 206 -10.67 -5.40 20.04
N LEU A 207 -9.52 -5.72 19.45
CA LEU A 207 -9.25 -7.08 18.98
C LEU A 207 -9.30 -8.10 20.12
N ARG A 208 -8.69 -7.81 21.28
CA ARG A 208 -8.76 -8.70 22.45
C ARG A 208 -10.20 -8.91 22.93
N CYS A 209 -11.03 -7.88 22.95
CA CYS A 209 -12.44 -8.00 23.30
C CYS A 209 -13.20 -8.86 22.30
N CYS A 210 -12.95 -8.69 20.99
CA CYS A 210 -13.56 -9.50 19.95
C CYS A 210 -13.13 -11.00 20.01
N ILE A 211 -11.90 -11.28 20.44
CA ILE A 211 -11.30 -12.63 20.45
C ILE A 211 -11.57 -13.34 21.79
N GLY A 212 -11.80 -12.61 22.86
CA GLY A 212 -12.00 -13.15 24.22
C GLY A 212 -13.44 -13.17 24.71
N GLY A 213 -14.41 -12.76 23.88
CA GLY A 213 -15.82 -12.69 24.23
C GLY A 213 -16.52 -14.03 24.07
N SER A 214 -16.22 -14.99 24.93
CA SER A 214 -17.01 -16.20 25.19
C SER A 214 -17.02 -16.47 26.67
#